data_86fbb56d7891c304cd0bef10ea211f97
#
_entry.id   86fbb56d7891c304cd0bef10ea211f97
#
_cell.length_a   1.000
_cell.length_b   1.000
_cell.length_c   1.000
_cell.angle_alpha   90.00
_cell.angle_beta   90.00
_cell.angle_gamma   90.00
#
_symmetry.space_group_name_H-M   'P 1'
#
loop_
_entity.id
_entity.type
_entity.pdbx_description
1 polymer ?
#
loop_
_entity_poly.entity_id
_entity_poly.type
_entity_poly.pdbx_seq_one_letter_code
_entity_poly.pdbx_strand_id
1 'polypeptide(L)'
;MNARTPRPVYCSTWHLHHNLALARDICAGRFTHAGATIVMGGQPDWTRKDLRAMPAWWAECIEFNYTLDLAFAFHTIREQRYLDTWQRVVGAWAADMRPDYGSPDALARRVQNWLYSWAALEESLSFTELEPIVQETVVESLCRQAQHLKTRLASKGHRRTEQLYALLVVALALPDQEGSADLRRFAWPELHRRMLVEFPIDRRRHRAVGAHESMVELRTFLAARENARRFGLPVQASFDEHLMAAVERALMPQPEETSMPFPVTDPRDSLAIAAELLRRPFASRS
;
A
#
# COMPACT_ATOMS: atom_id res chain seq x y z
N MET A 1 10.59 20.54 -15.99
CA MET A 1 10.38 19.06 -16.15
C MET A 1 8.92 18.81 -15.84
N ASN A 2 8.13 18.27 -16.77
CA ASN A 2 6.74 17.95 -16.45
C ASN A 2 6.77 16.75 -15.49
N ALA A 3 6.34 16.97 -14.23
CA ALA A 3 6.08 15.85 -13.31
C ALA A 3 5.03 14.97 -14.00
N ARG A 4 5.42 13.74 -14.36
CA ARG A 4 4.48 12.81 -14.98
C ARG A 4 3.64 12.20 -13.86
N THR A 5 2.34 12.21 -14.06
CA THR A 5 1.39 11.50 -13.20
C THR A 5 1.84 10.05 -12.99
N PRO A 6 1.83 9.53 -11.75
CA PRO A 6 2.13 8.14 -11.51
C PRO A 6 1.22 7.22 -12.32
N ARG A 7 1.78 6.15 -12.86
CA ARG A 7 0.95 5.12 -13.53
C ARG A 7 0.09 4.40 -12.50
N PRO A 8 -1.19 4.12 -12.80
CA PRO A 8 -2.09 3.50 -11.85
C PRO A 8 -1.62 2.08 -11.50
N VAL A 9 -1.47 1.83 -10.21
CA VAL A 9 -1.10 0.53 -9.64
C VAL A 9 -2.29 -0.15 -9.00
N TYR A 10 -2.31 -1.48 -9.03
CA TYR A 10 -3.37 -2.27 -8.40
C TYR A 10 -3.24 -2.25 -6.88
N CYS A 11 -4.33 -1.88 -6.20
CA CYS A 11 -4.46 -1.91 -4.75
C CYS A 11 -5.29 -3.12 -4.30
N SER A 12 -4.65 -4.10 -3.66
CA SER A 12 -5.33 -5.31 -3.16
C SER A 12 -6.24 -5.06 -1.95
N THR A 13 -6.10 -3.91 -1.30
CA THR A 13 -6.87 -3.54 -0.10
C THR A 13 -7.95 -2.50 -0.37
N TRP A 14 -8.13 -2.10 -1.63
CA TRP A 14 -9.09 -1.03 -1.98
C TRP A 14 -10.48 -1.26 -1.40
N HIS A 15 -10.97 -2.51 -1.47
CA HIS A 15 -12.28 -2.90 -0.96
C HIS A 15 -12.45 -2.78 0.57
N LEU A 16 -11.35 -2.55 1.32
CA LEU A 16 -11.38 -2.36 2.77
C LEU A 16 -11.56 -0.89 3.16
N HIS A 17 -11.46 0.04 2.21
CA HIS A 17 -11.48 1.48 2.43
C HIS A 17 -12.80 2.08 1.96
N HIS A 18 -13.80 2.10 2.86
CA HIS A 18 -15.13 2.63 2.58
C HIS A 18 -15.66 3.52 3.72
N ASN A 19 -14.75 4.10 4.52
CA ASN A 19 -15.14 4.86 5.70
C ASN A 19 -15.37 6.34 5.37
N LEU A 20 -16.58 6.66 4.90
CA LEU A 20 -16.99 8.05 4.61
C LEU A 20 -17.02 8.95 5.86
N ALA A 21 -17.27 8.38 7.04
CA ALA A 21 -17.25 9.16 8.28
C ALA A 21 -15.82 9.60 8.62
N LEU A 22 -14.85 8.69 8.50
CA LEU A 22 -13.43 9.01 8.68
C LEU A 22 -12.97 10.06 7.66
N ALA A 23 -13.34 9.91 6.38
CA ALA A 23 -13.00 10.89 5.35
C ALA A 23 -13.55 12.29 5.68
N ARG A 24 -14.79 12.39 6.20
CA ARG A 24 -15.39 13.66 6.65
C ARG A 24 -14.64 14.25 7.84
N ASP A 25 -14.24 13.43 8.79
CA ASP A 25 -13.49 13.86 9.97
C ASP A 25 -12.12 14.41 9.57
N ILE A 26 -11.42 13.75 8.66
CA ILE A 26 -10.13 14.24 8.12
C ILE A 26 -10.32 15.58 7.39
N CYS A 27 -11.41 15.75 6.60
CA CYS A 27 -11.73 17.04 5.97
C CYS A 27 -11.96 18.14 7.02
N ALA A 28 -12.51 17.81 8.17
CA ALA A 28 -12.71 18.73 9.30
C ALA A 28 -11.44 18.88 10.17
N GLY A 29 -10.30 18.31 9.75
CA GLY A 29 -9.03 18.37 10.49
C GLY A 29 -8.97 17.49 11.73
N ARG A 30 -9.87 16.51 11.88
CA ARG A 30 -9.90 15.55 12.99
C ARG A 30 -9.28 14.22 12.56
N PHE A 31 -8.20 13.84 13.22
CA PHE A 31 -7.47 12.60 12.96
C PHE A 31 -7.63 11.65 14.15
N THR A 32 -8.34 10.54 13.93
CA THR A 32 -8.61 9.53 14.96
C THR A 32 -7.83 8.26 14.67
N HIS A 33 -6.88 7.94 15.55
CA HIS A 33 -6.03 6.75 15.47
C HIS A 33 -5.81 6.17 16.87
N ALA A 34 -5.69 4.86 16.99
CA ALA A 34 -5.45 4.17 18.27
C ALA A 34 -6.39 4.63 19.38
N GLY A 35 -7.66 4.92 19.07
CA GLY A 35 -8.67 5.36 20.04
C GLY A 35 -8.56 6.82 20.49
N ALA A 36 -7.63 7.61 19.97
CA ALA A 36 -7.46 9.02 20.29
C ALA A 36 -7.71 9.93 19.07
N THR A 37 -8.36 11.08 19.31
CA THR A 37 -8.62 12.08 18.26
C THR A 37 -7.77 13.33 18.49
N ILE A 38 -7.01 13.73 17.47
CA ILE A 38 -6.26 14.99 17.47
C ILE A 38 -6.84 15.93 16.42
N VAL A 39 -7.06 17.19 16.80
CA VAL A 39 -7.49 18.24 15.88
C VAL A 39 -6.26 18.98 15.37
N MET A 40 -6.04 18.93 14.06
CA MET A 40 -4.92 19.59 13.39
C MET A 40 -5.35 20.84 12.62
N GLY A 41 -6.67 21.13 12.58
CA GLY A 41 -7.21 22.27 11.83
C GLY A 41 -7.11 22.10 10.31
N GLY A 42 -7.20 23.23 9.60
CA GLY A 42 -7.22 23.24 8.13
C GLY A 42 -5.89 22.88 7.48
N GLN A 43 -4.76 23.10 8.15
CA GLN A 43 -3.42 22.77 7.64
C GLN A 43 -2.68 21.92 8.67
N PRO A 44 -2.44 20.63 8.39
CA PRO A 44 -1.74 19.77 9.34
C PRO A 44 -0.29 20.23 9.53
N ASP A 45 0.08 20.49 10.79
CA ASP A 45 1.48 20.68 11.16
C ASP A 45 2.05 19.35 11.68
N TRP A 46 2.73 18.61 10.80
CA TRP A 46 3.33 17.32 11.09
C TRP A 46 4.58 17.43 11.99
N THR A 47 5.08 18.65 12.22
CA THR A 47 6.29 18.89 13.03
C THR A 47 5.99 19.01 14.52
N ARG A 48 4.73 19.10 14.92
CA ARG A 48 4.28 19.21 16.29
C ARG A 48 4.85 18.11 17.18
N LYS A 49 5.47 18.49 18.28
CA LYS A 49 6.14 17.55 19.21
C LYS A 49 5.15 16.67 19.97
N ASP A 50 3.96 17.20 20.27
CA ASP A 50 2.91 16.46 21.00
C ASP A 50 2.37 15.27 20.23
N LEU A 51 2.40 15.29 18.89
CA LEU A 51 2.00 14.13 18.07
C LEU A 51 2.88 12.90 18.35
N ARG A 52 4.17 13.11 18.61
CA ARG A 52 5.12 12.03 18.90
C ARG A 52 5.05 11.55 20.35
N ALA A 53 4.45 12.34 21.24
CA ALA A 53 4.19 11.94 22.61
C ALA A 53 3.10 10.84 22.70
N MET A 54 2.39 10.58 21.60
CA MET A 54 1.36 9.54 21.45
C MET A 54 1.81 8.46 20.44
N PRO A 55 2.72 7.55 20.79
CA PRO A 55 3.42 6.69 19.84
C PRO A 55 2.51 5.76 19.05
N ALA A 56 1.44 5.22 19.65
CA ALA A 56 0.47 4.36 18.95
C ALA A 56 -0.33 5.17 17.92
N TRP A 57 -0.83 6.34 18.31
CA TRP A 57 -1.54 7.25 17.41
C TRP A 57 -0.64 7.68 16.25
N TRP A 58 0.59 8.08 16.57
CA TRP A 58 1.57 8.52 15.56
C TRP A 58 1.88 7.42 14.57
N ALA A 59 2.13 6.18 15.03
CA ALA A 59 2.44 5.05 14.17
C ALA A 59 1.35 4.79 13.13
N GLU A 60 0.07 4.80 13.53
CA GLU A 60 -1.05 4.61 12.60
C GLU A 60 -1.24 5.82 11.67
N CYS A 61 -1.13 7.04 12.21
CA CYS A 61 -1.33 8.26 11.44
C CYS A 61 -0.34 8.40 10.28
N ILE A 62 0.94 8.09 10.52
CA ILE A 62 2.00 8.24 9.51
C ILE A 62 1.99 7.16 8.42
N GLU A 63 1.16 6.15 8.52
CA GLU A 63 0.90 5.19 7.46
C GLU A 63 -0.01 5.75 6.37
N PHE A 64 -0.77 6.82 6.64
CA PHE A 64 -1.67 7.49 5.69
C PHE A 64 -2.79 6.59 5.14
N ASN A 65 -3.26 5.60 5.87
CA ASN A 65 -4.37 4.74 5.44
C ASN A 65 -5.62 5.55 5.07
N TYR A 66 -5.91 6.62 5.80
CA TYR A 66 -7.06 7.51 5.57
C TYR A 66 -7.04 8.22 4.21
N THR A 67 -5.92 8.26 3.51
CA THR A 67 -5.88 8.80 2.14
C THR A 67 -6.68 7.94 1.16
N LEU A 68 -6.78 6.65 1.42
CA LEU A 68 -7.63 5.74 0.65
C LEU A 68 -9.12 6.02 0.89
N ASP A 69 -9.51 6.33 2.15
CA ASP A 69 -10.88 6.72 2.46
C ASP A 69 -11.24 8.08 1.82
N LEU A 70 -10.31 9.04 1.78
CA LEU A 70 -10.50 10.31 1.06
C LEU A 70 -10.70 10.08 -0.45
N ALA A 71 -9.86 9.25 -1.05
CA ALA A 71 -9.96 8.92 -2.48
C ALA A 71 -11.26 8.18 -2.79
N PHE A 72 -11.67 7.24 -1.93
CA PHE A 72 -12.96 6.55 -2.04
C PHE A 72 -14.14 7.53 -1.91
N ALA A 73 -14.10 8.44 -0.94
CA ALA A 73 -15.14 9.45 -0.75
C ALA A 73 -15.26 10.36 -1.98
N PHE A 74 -14.13 10.81 -2.54
CA PHE A 74 -14.12 11.59 -3.78
C PHE A 74 -14.69 10.77 -4.95
N HIS A 75 -14.28 9.53 -5.11
CA HIS A 75 -14.79 8.63 -6.17
C HIS A 75 -16.31 8.48 -6.09
N THR A 76 -16.86 8.32 -4.88
CA THR A 76 -18.28 8.02 -4.66
C THR A 76 -19.16 9.27 -4.66
N ILE A 77 -18.71 10.35 -4.02
CA ILE A 77 -19.54 11.56 -3.75
C ILE A 77 -19.23 12.69 -4.72
N ARG A 78 -18.00 12.71 -5.29
CA ARG A 78 -17.53 13.75 -6.24
C ARG A 78 -17.47 15.16 -5.64
N GLU A 79 -17.34 15.31 -4.33
CA GLU A 79 -17.13 16.59 -3.70
C GLU A 79 -15.64 16.97 -3.67
N GLN A 80 -15.32 18.15 -4.19
CA GLN A 80 -13.95 18.67 -4.33
C GLN A 80 -13.18 18.70 -3.00
N ARG A 81 -13.86 18.91 -1.87
CA ARG A 81 -13.23 18.95 -0.53
C ARG A 81 -12.37 17.72 -0.19
N TYR A 82 -12.71 16.54 -0.71
CA TYR A 82 -11.93 15.33 -0.45
C TYR A 82 -10.59 15.34 -1.20
N LEU A 83 -10.61 15.81 -2.46
CA LEU A 83 -9.41 16.00 -3.26
C LEU A 83 -8.51 17.09 -2.66
N ASP A 84 -9.08 18.25 -2.32
CA ASP A 84 -8.34 19.36 -1.70
C ASP A 84 -7.72 18.93 -0.37
N THR A 85 -8.44 18.12 0.39
CA THR A 85 -7.92 17.58 1.66
C THR A 85 -6.77 16.60 1.41
N TRP A 86 -6.90 15.71 0.43
CA TRP A 86 -5.81 14.81 0.06
C TRP A 86 -4.55 15.59 -0.34
N GLN A 87 -4.69 16.57 -1.25
CA GLN A 87 -3.59 17.42 -1.70
C GLN A 87 -2.90 18.14 -0.54
N ARG A 88 -3.71 18.73 0.35
CA ARG A 88 -3.22 19.47 1.52
C ARG A 88 -2.47 18.56 2.49
N VAL A 89 -3.03 17.40 2.85
CA VAL A 89 -2.48 16.50 3.86
C VAL A 89 -1.21 15.82 3.36
N VAL A 90 -1.25 15.28 2.14
CA VAL A 90 -0.10 14.60 1.53
C VAL A 90 0.97 15.60 1.11
N GLY A 91 0.58 16.74 0.51
CA GLY A 91 1.49 17.78 0.08
C GLY A 91 2.26 18.41 1.26
N ALA A 92 1.58 18.72 2.38
CA ALA A 92 2.25 19.24 3.58
C ALA A 92 3.28 18.25 4.12
N TRP A 93 2.93 16.95 4.19
CA TRP A 93 3.91 15.94 4.59
C TRP A 93 5.09 15.86 3.63
N ALA A 94 4.82 15.79 2.33
CA ALA A 94 5.85 15.65 1.31
C ALA A 94 6.85 16.81 1.31
N ALA A 95 6.36 18.03 1.62
CA ALA A 95 7.17 19.24 1.69
C ALA A 95 8.03 19.30 2.97
N ASP A 96 7.45 18.94 4.13
CA ASP A 96 8.03 19.23 5.45
C ASP A 96 8.77 18.06 6.09
N MET A 97 8.42 16.80 5.70
CA MET A 97 8.89 15.63 6.41
C MET A 97 10.04 14.91 5.72
N ARG A 98 10.99 14.43 6.54
CA ARG A 98 12.12 13.63 6.06
C ARG A 98 11.73 12.17 5.85
N PRO A 99 12.40 11.42 4.95
CA PRO A 99 12.12 9.99 4.71
C PRO A 99 12.26 9.11 5.94
N ASP A 100 13.13 9.46 6.87
CA ASP A 100 13.45 8.71 8.09
C ASP A 100 12.41 8.88 9.22
N TYR A 101 11.36 9.66 8.99
CA TYR A 101 10.25 9.73 9.94
C TYR A 101 9.42 8.45 9.93
N GLY A 102 9.46 7.75 11.04
CA GLY A 102 8.76 6.50 11.26
C GLY A 102 9.61 5.24 11.01
N SER A 103 8.99 4.09 11.28
CA SER A 103 9.61 2.78 11.01
C SER A 103 9.66 2.50 9.51
N PRO A 104 10.54 1.60 9.05
CA PRO A 104 10.52 1.13 7.66
C PRO A 104 9.16 0.56 7.22
N ASP A 105 8.39 -0.04 8.15
CA ASP A 105 7.06 -0.57 7.87
C ASP A 105 6.06 0.56 7.61
N ALA A 106 6.02 1.58 8.48
CA ALA A 106 5.17 2.75 8.27
C ALA A 106 5.53 3.49 6.96
N LEU A 107 6.83 3.57 6.65
CA LEU A 107 7.32 4.16 5.41
C LEU A 107 6.82 3.35 4.19
N ALA A 108 6.93 2.02 4.24
CA ALA A 108 6.46 1.14 3.17
C ALA A 108 4.95 1.28 2.94
N ARG A 109 4.15 1.32 4.01
CA ARG A 109 2.70 1.51 3.91
C ARG A 109 2.33 2.90 3.39
N ARG A 110 2.99 3.95 3.88
CA ARG A 110 2.74 5.32 3.43
C ARG A 110 2.94 5.48 1.92
N VAL A 111 4.05 5.02 1.37
CA VAL A 111 4.31 5.16 -0.07
C VAL A 111 3.29 4.36 -0.91
N GLN A 112 2.86 3.19 -0.43
CA GLN A 112 1.81 2.41 -1.08
C GLN A 112 0.47 3.17 -1.04
N ASN A 113 0.06 3.64 0.14
CA ASN A 113 -1.22 4.34 0.34
C ASN A 113 -1.31 5.63 -0.48
N TRP A 114 -0.22 6.37 -0.61
CA TRP A 114 -0.17 7.55 -1.48
C TRP A 114 -0.37 7.17 -2.95
N LEU A 115 0.35 6.17 -3.44
CA LEU A 115 0.22 5.73 -4.83
C LEU A 115 -1.16 5.15 -5.14
N TYR A 116 -1.73 4.37 -4.22
CA TYR A 116 -3.06 3.79 -4.40
C TYR A 116 -4.17 4.84 -4.38
N SER A 117 -4.11 5.75 -3.40
CA SER A 117 -5.09 6.83 -3.31
C SER A 117 -4.98 7.79 -4.51
N TRP A 118 -3.75 8.10 -4.95
CA TRP A 118 -3.54 8.91 -6.14
C TRP A 118 -4.12 8.23 -7.38
N ALA A 119 -3.81 6.95 -7.61
CA ALA A 119 -4.34 6.20 -8.75
C ALA A 119 -5.88 6.21 -8.77
N ALA A 120 -6.52 6.04 -7.60
CA ALA A 120 -7.98 6.08 -7.49
C ALA A 120 -8.57 7.47 -7.74
N LEU A 121 -7.87 8.53 -7.32
CA LEU A 121 -8.25 9.90 -7.65
C LEU A 121 -8.15 10.14 -9.16
N GLU A 122 -7.06 9.76 -9.81
CA GLU A 122 -6.87 9.92 -11.26
C GLU A 122 -7.94 9.18 -12.09
N GLU A 123 -8.31 7.97 -11.70
CA GLU A 123 -9.42 7.23 -12.35
C GLU A 123 -10.77 7.98 -12.21
N SER A 124 -10.88 8.82 -11.19
CA SER A 124 -12.10 9.56 -10.86
C SER A 124 -12.14 10.96 -11.50
N LEU A 125 -11.00 11.48 -11.89
CA LEU A 125 -10.87 12.83 -12.44
C LEU A 125 -11.25 12.84 -13.91
N SER A 126 -12.38 13.47 -14.25
CA SER A 126 -12.74 13.73 -15.64
C SER A 126 -12.08 15.00 -16.19
N PHE A 127 -11.79 15.99 -15.34
CA PHE A 127 -11.29 17.33 -15.74
C PHE A 127 -10.54 18.10 -14.63
N THR A 128 -10.42 17.58 -13.43
CA THR A 128 -9.74 18.29 -12.34
C THR A 128 -8.39 17.65 -12.11
N GLU A 129 -7.33 18.33 -12.47
CA GLU A 129 -5.97 17.83 -12.23
C GLU A 129 -5.53 18.17 -10.81
N LEU A 130 -4.70 17.29 -10.23
CA LEU A 130 -3.95 17.63 -9.02
C LEU A 130 -3.08 18.85 -9.32
N GLU A 131 -2.89 19.75 -8.36
CA GLU A 131 -2.03 20.91 -8.51
C GLU A 131 -0.61 20.47 -8.90
N PRO A 132 -0.03 21.01 -9.98
CA PRO A 132 1.28 20.56 -10.48
C PRO A 132 2.39 20.61 -9.42
N ILE A 133 2.40 21.64 -8.57
CA ILE A 133 3.40 21.77 -7.50
C ILE A 133 3.25 20.66 -6.45
N VAL A 134 2.02 20.24 -6.14
CA VAL A 134 1.76 19.13 -5.24
C VAL A 134 2.25 17.83 -5.87
N GLN A 135 1.95 17.62 -7.16
CA GLN A 135 2.43 16.43 -7.90
C GLN A 135 3.95 16.32 -7.86
N GLU A 136 4.68 17.38 -8.19
CA GLU A 136 6.15 17.39 -8.15
C GLU A 136 6.66 17.05 -6.75
N THR A 137 6.16 17.74 -5.74
CA THR A 137 6.57 17.55 -4.35
C THR A 137 6.33 16.12 -3.87
N VAL A 138 5.18 15.54 -4.20
CA VAL A 138 4.82 14.18 -3.82
C VAL A 138 5.68 13.16 -4.56
N VAL A 139 5.91 13.33 -5.87
CA VAL A 139 6.78 12.44 -6.67
C VAL A 139 8.21 12.44 -6.13
N GLU A 140 8.79 13.61 -5.87
CA GLU A 140 10.12 13.71 -5.27
C GLU A 140 10.18 13.04 -3.89
N SER A 141 9.15 13.25 -3.06
CA SER A 141 9.07 12.65 -1.75
C SER A 141 8.97 11.13 -1.83
N LEU A 142 8.15 10.58 -2.74
CA LEU A 142 8.04 9.13 -2.99
C LEU A 142 9.39 8.53 -3.39
N CYS A 143 10.11 9.16 -4.30
CA CYS A 143 11.43 8.71 -4.73
C CYS A 143 12.44 8.70 -3.57
N ARG A 144 12.51 9.80 -2.79
CA ARG A 144 13.38 9.88 -1.60
C ARG A 144 13.03 8.83 -0.56
N GLN A 145 11.74 8.64 -0.29
CA GLN A 145 11.25 7.64 0.66
C GLN A 145 11.61 6.22 0.22
N ALA A 146 11.46 5.89 -1.07
CA ALA A 146 11.81 4.58 -1.59
C ALA A 146 13.32 4.30 -1.51
N GLN A 147 14.16 5.28 -1.85
CA GLN A 147 15.61 5.13 -1.73
C GLN A 147 16.02 4.94 -0.25
N HIS A 148 15.44 5.69 0.65
CA HIS A 148 15.69 5.54 2.09
C HIS A 148 15.23 4.17 2.59
N LEU A 149 14.04 3.71 2.20
CA LEU A 149 13.51 2.40 2.56
C LEU A 149 14.44 1.27 2.09
N LYS A 150 14.99 1.37 0.88
CA LYS A 150 15.92 0.38 0.32
C LYS A 150 17.12 0.13 1.23
N THR A 151 17.60 1.15 1.94
CA THR A 151 18.75 1.04 2.85
C THR A 151 18.41 0.47 4.23
N ARG A 152 17.12 0.32 4.57
CA ARG A 152 16.64 -0.03 5.91
C ARG A 152 15.69 -1.22 5.94
N LEU A 153 15.73 -2.07 4.94
CA LEU A 153 14.85 -3.22 4.85
C LEU A 153 15.00 -4.18 6.04
N ALA A 154 13.88 -4.70 6.51
CA ALA A 154 13.87 -5.79 7.48
C ALA A 154 14.68 -7.00 6.94
N SER A 155 15.32 -7.74 7.83
CA SER A 155 16.15 -8.89 7.43
C SER A 155 15.32 -10.06 6.90
N LYS A 156 14.09 -10.26 7.42
CA LYS A 156 13.21 -11.42 7.10
C LYS A 156 11.74 -11.14 7.43
N GLY A 157 10.88 -12.13 7.13
CA GLY A 157 9.46 -12.15 7.48
C GLY A 157 8.59 -11.28 6.57
N HIS A 158 7.27 -11.25 6.84
CA HIS A 158 6.27 -10.52 6.07
C HIS A 158 6.61 -9.03 5.89
N ARG A 159 7.21 -8.39 6.92
CA ARG A 159 7.65 -6.99 6.85
C ARG A 159 8.61 -6.73 5.68
N ARG A 160 9.59 -7.64 5.48
CA ARG A 160 10.50 -7.51 4.34
C ARG A 160 9.76 -7.62 3.01
N THR A 161 8.76 -8.51 2.91
CA THR A 161 7.94 -8.67 1.71
C THR A 161 7.14 -7.41 1.41
N GLU A 162 6.47 -6.82 2.42
CA GLU A 162 5.75 -5.55 2.28
C GLU A 162 6.66 -4.39 1.86
N GLN A 163 7.85 -4.30 2.45
CA GLN A 163 8.85 -3.27 2.13
C GLN A 163 9.39 -3.41 0.71
N LEU A 164 9.70 -4.63 0.27
CA LEU A 164 10.12 -4.90 -1.12
C LEU A 164 9.01 -4.58 -2.11
N TYR A 165 7.78 -4.93 -1.76
CA TYR A 165 6.63 -4.60 -2.59
C TYR A 165 6.42 -3.09 -2.71
N ALA A 166 6.61 -2.33 -1.63
CA ALA A 166 6.57 -0.87 -1.67
C ALA A 166 7.60 -0.29 -2.66
N LEU A 167 8.83 -0.82 -2.65
CA LEU A 167 9.86 -0.42 -3.62
C LEU A 167 9.45 -0.74 -5.07
N LEU A 168 8.88 -1.93 -5.29
CA LEU A 168 8.39 -2.35 -6.60
C LEU A 168 7.29 -1.42 -7.09
N VAL A 169 6.29 -1.12 -6.26
CA VAL A 169 5.15 -0.28 -6.63
C VAL A 169 5.59 1.13 -7.00
N VAL A 170 6.53 1.74 -6.23
CA VAL A 170 7.11 3.04 -6.59
C VAL A 170 7.79 2.97 -7.95
N ALA A 171 8.62 1.93 -8.18
CA ALA A 171 9.36 1.79 -9.43
C ALA A 171 8.45 1.55 -10.66
N LEU A 172 7.29 0.92 -10.46
CA LEU A 172 6.29 0.69 -11.51
C LEU A 172 5.46 1.93 -11.78
N ALA A 173 5.03 2.61 -10.73
CA ALA A 173 4.23 3.84 -10.83
C ALA A 173 5.02 5.01 -11.44
N LEU A 174 6.31 5.09 -11.14
CA LEU A 174 7.19 6.20 -11.51
C LEU A 174 8.40 5.72 -12.35
N PRO A 175 8.18 5.08 -13.51
CA PRO A 175 9.24 4.39 -14.25
C PRO A 175 10.31 5.32 -14.80
N ASP A 176 9.96 6.58 -15.06
CA ASP A 176 10.82 7.59 -15.66
C ASP A 176 11.67 8.37 -14.63
N GLN A 177 11.47 8.10 -13.33
CA GLN A 177 12.23 8.75 -12.27
C GLN A 177 13.60 8.09 -12.08
N GLU A 178 14.57 8.89 -11.68
CA GLU A 178 15.92 8.41 -11.39
C GLU A 178 15.90 7.33 -10.30
N GLY A 179 16.62 6.23 -10.54
CA GLY A 179 16.68 5.10 -9.62
C GLY A 179 15.51 4.11 -9.72
N SER A 180 14.40 4.41 -10.42
CA SER A 180 13.25 3.51 -10.55
C SER A 180 13.62 2.17 -11.20
N ALA A 181 14.47 2.19 -12.23
CA ALA A 181 14.98 0.97 -12.86
C ALA A 181 15.78 0.11 -11.89
N ASP A 182 16.55 0.73 -10.99
CA ASP A 182 17.36 0.03 -9.98
C ASP A 182 16.48 -0.55 -8.86
N LEU A 183 15.46 0.18 -8.43
CA LEU A 183 14.47 -0.34 -7.48
C LEU A 183 13.76 -1.57 -8.03
N ARG A 184 13.33 -1.52 -9.30
CA ARG A 184 12.66 -2.63 -9.97
C ARG A 184 13.57 -3.85 -10.12
N ARG A 185 14.82 -3.65 -10.58
CA ARG A 185 15.82 -4.73 -10.71
C ARG A 185 16.19 -5.37 -9.38
N PHE A 186 16.11 -4.61 -8.30
CA PHE A 186 16.35 -5.11 -6.96
C PHE A 186 15.11 -5.82 -6.37
N ALA A 187 13.95 -5.15 -6.37
CA ALA A 187 12.79 -5.60 -5.61
C ALA A 187 12.08 -6.82 -6.23
N TRP A 188 11.92 -6.86 -7.57
CA TRP A 188 11.16 -7.93 -8.21
C TRP A 188 11.83 -9.30 -8.09
N PRO A 189 13.12 -9.49 -8.41
CA PRO A 189 13.78 -10.79 -8.21
C PRO A 189 13.81 -11.22 -6.74
N GLU A 190 13.95 -10.28 -5.81
CA GLU A 190 13.97 -10.60 -4.39
C GLU A 190 12.58 -11.05 -3.90
N LEU A 191 11.50 -10.42 -4.35
CA LEU A 191 10.12 -10.87 -4.09
C LEU A 191 9.90 -12.29 -4.65
N HIS A 192 10.37 -12.54 -5.87
CA HIS A 192 10.29 -13.87 -6.48
C HIS A 192 11.01 -14.92 -5.62
N ARG A 193 12.28 -14.67 -5.26
CA ARG A 193 13.06 -15.54 -4.41
C ARG A 193 12.37 -15.82 -3.07
N ARG A 194 11.80 -14.78 -2.45
CA ARG A 194 11.09 -14.93 -1.18
C ARG A 194 9.84 -15.78 -1.31
N MET A 195 9.06 -15.62 -2.37
CA MET A 195 7.89 -16.48 -2.61
C MET A 195 8.27 -17.97 -2.60
N LEU A 196 9.34 -18.33 -3.28
CA LEU A 196 9.81 -19.73 -3.34
C LEU A 196 10.31 -20.26 -2.00
N VAL A 197 10.94 -19.39 -1.18
CA VAL A 197 11.52 -19.78 0.11
C VAL A 197 10.49 -19.84 1.23
N GLU A 198 9.63 -18.83 1.33
CA GLU A 198 8.66 -18.69 2.43
C GLU A 198 7.42 -19.60 2.21
N PHE A 199 7.06 -19.85 0.95
CA PHE A 199 5.90 -20.66 0.58
C PHE A 199 6.27 -21.83 -0.34
N PRO A 200 7.07 -22.80 0.14
CA PRO A 200 7.45 -23.97 -0.65
C PRO A 200 6.21 -24.82 -0.99
N ILE A 201 6.23 -25.47 -2.18
CA ILE A 201 5.16 -26.38 -2.60
C ILE A 201 5.13 -27.61 -1.67
N ASP A 202 6.29 -28.12 -1.27
CA ASP A 202 6.40 -29.25 -0.34
C ASP A 202 5.94 -28.86 1.07
N ARG A 203 4.82 -29.44 1.51
CA ARG A 203 4.21 -29.20 2.83
C ARG A 203 5.14 -29.48 4.00
N ARG A 204 6.09 -30.40 3.86
CA ARG A 204 7.02 -30.79 4.95
C ARG A 204 8.04 -29.70 5.27
N ARG A 205 8.24 -28.75 4.35
CA ARG A 205 9.15 -27.61 4.50
C ARG A 205 8.45 -26.32 4.91
N HIS A 206 7.13 -26.38 5.07
CA HIS A 206 6.37 -25.18 5.43
C HIS A 206 6.65 -24.80 6.88
N ARG A 207 7.19 -23.61 7.06
CA ARG A 207 7.35 -23.02 8.40
C ARG A 207 5.96 -22.61 8.90
N ALA A 208 5.59 -23.01 10.12
CA ALA A 208 4.40 -22.53 10.79
C ALA A 208 4.59 -21.03 11.10
N VAL A 209 4.17 -20.17 10.17
CA VAL A 209 4.02 -18.73 10.38
C VAL A 209 2.60 -18.52 10.87
N GLY A 210 2.37 -17.59 11.80
CA GLY A 210 1.02 -17.30 12.28
C GLY A 210 0.04 -17.10 11.11
N ALA A 211 -1.13 -17.71 11.16
CA ALA A 211 -2.07 -17.73 10.04
C ALA A 211 -2.35 -16.32 9.49
N HIS A 212 -2.47 -15.32 10.37
CA HIS A 212 -2.68 -13.94 9.99
C HIS A 212 -1.52 -13.33 9.19
N GLU A 213 -0.29 -13.49 9.67
CA GLU A 213 0.92 -12.95 9.00
C GLU A 213 1.09 -13.58 7.61
N SER A 214 0.83 -14.90 7.50
CA SER A 214 0.88 -15.60 6.21
C SER A 214 -0.14 -15.07 5.22
N MET A 215 -1.36 -14.75 5.65
CA MET A 215 -2.40 -14.20 4.79
C MET A 215 -2.07 -12.79 4.30
N VAL A 216 -1.52 -11.94 5.18
CA VAL A 216 -1.05 -10.60 4.80
C VAL A 216 0.08 -10.70 3.77
N GLU A 217 1.03 -11.63 3.97
CA GLU A 217 2.15 -11.82 3.06
C GLU A 217 1.69 -12.39 1.71
N LEU A 218 0.78 -13.36 1.69
CA LEU A 218 0.19 -13.91 0.45
C LEU A 218 -0.57 -12.83 -0.34
N ARG A 219 -1.34 -11.99 0.33
CA ARG A 219 -2.01 -10.85 -0.31
C ARG A 219 -1.00 -9.89 -0.95
N THR A 220 0.13 -9.66 -0.30
CA THR A 220 1.21 -8.82 -0.84
C THR A 220 1.83 -9.46 -2.09
N PHE A 221 2.05 -10.77 -2.12
CA PHE A 221 2.53 -11.48 -3.31
C PHE A 221 1.51 -11.48 -4.45
N LEU A 222 0.21 -11.61 -4.16
CA LEU A 222 -0.87 -11.47 -5.15
C LEU A 222 -0.85 -10.08 -5.80
N ALA A 223 -0.73 -9.03 -4.97
CA ALA A 223 -0.65 -7.66 -5.46
C ALA A 223 0.63 -7.42 -6.28
N ALA A 224 1.77 -7.96 -5.85
CA ALA A 224 3.03 -7.87 -6.58
C ALA A 224 2.94 -8.55 -7.95
N ARG A 225 2.37 -9.75 -8.01
CA ARG A 225 2.11 -10.48 -9.25
C ARG A 225 1.22 -9.69 -10.20
N GLU A 226 0.09 -9.20 -9.69
CA GLU A 226 -0.86 -8.46 -10.53
C GLU A 226 -0.22 -7.19 -11.09
N ASN A 227 0.47 -6.43 -10.26
CA ASN A 227 1.21 -5.25 -10.73
C ASN A 227 2.32 -5.63 -11.72
N ALA A 228 3.10 -6.66 -11.45
CA ALA A 228 4.13 -7.12 -12.38
C ALA A 228 3.53 -7.41 -13.76
N ARG A 229 2.39 -8.10 -13.82
CA ARG A 229 1.69 -8.40 -15.10
C ARG A 229 1.17 -7.15 -15.79
N ARG A 230 0.52 -6.23 -15.05
CA ARG A 230 -0.01 -4.97 -15.61
C ARG A 230 1.07 -4.11 -16.25
N PHE A 231 2.27 -4.17 -15.70
CA PHE A 231 3.41 -3.41 -16.18
C PHE A 231 4.36 -4.20 -17.09
N GLY A 232 3.96 -5.39 -17.55
CA GLY A 232 4.70 -6.21 -18.50
C GLY A 232 5.99 -6.82 -17.95
N LEU A 233 6.11 -6.97 -16.62
CA LEU A 233 7.22 -7.70 -16.05
C LEU A 233 7.00 -9.21 -16.22
N PRO A 234 8.06 -9.98 -16.54
CA PRO A 234 7.95 -11.42 -16.63
C PRO A 234 7.65 -12.03 -15.26
N VAL A 235 6.53 -12.76 -15.16
CA VAL A 235 6.20 -13.58 -14.01
C VAL A 235 6.57 -15.01 -14.36
N GLN A 236 7.50 -15.60 -13.62
CA GLN A 236 7.96 -16.96 -13.87
C GLN A 236 6.88 -17.97 -13.43
N ALA A 237 6.75 -19.07 -14.14
CA ALA A 237 5.79 -20.13 -13.80
C ALA A 237 5.95 -20.65 -12.37
N SER A 238 7.18 -20.79 -11.89
CA SER A 238 7.47 -21.19 -10.51
C SER A 238 6.90 -20.26 -9.45
N PHE A 239 6.88 -18.92 -9.73
CA PHE A 239 6.24 -17.97 -8.82
C PHE A 239 4.72 -18.22 -8.74
N ASP A 240 4.07 -18.37 -9.89
CA ASP A 240 2.63 -18.63 -9.96
C ASP A 240 2.26 -19.97 -9.31
N GLU A 241 3.01 -21.02 -9.55
CA GLU A 241 2.79 -22.35 -8.95
C GLU A 241 2.86 -22.30 -7.42
N HIS A 242 3.90 -21.67 -6.86
CA HIS A 242 4.06 -21.53 -5.41
C HIS A 242 2.96 -20.67 -4.80
N LEU A 243 2.62 -19.56 -5.46
CA LEU A 243 1.57 -18.64 -5.01
C LEU A 243 0.19 -19.32 -5.02
N MET A 244 -0.16 -20.03 -6.10
CA MET A 244 -1.41 -20.80 -6.20
C MET A 244 -1.51 -21.84 -5.09
N ALA A 245 -0.48 -22.68 -4.94
CA ALA A 245 -0.45 -23.71 -3.91
C ALA A 245 -0.55 -23.14 -2.49
N ALA A 246 0.04 -21.96 -2.25
CA ALA A 246 -0.01 -21.31 -0.94
C ALA A 246 -1.39 -20.70 -0.65
N VAL A 247 -2.00 -20.04 -1.64
CA VAL A 247 -3.35 -19.47 -1.53
C VAL A 247 -4.40 -20.57 -1.34
N GLU A 248 -4.34 -21.64 -2.11
CA GLU A 248 -5.24 -22.79 -1.95
C GLU A 248 -5.16 -23.37 -0.53
N ARG A 249 -3.94 -23.53 0.01
CA ARG A 249 -3.76 -24.00 1.39
C ARG A 249 -4.33 -23.03 2.43
N ALA A 250 -4.12 -21.72 2.24
CA ALA A 250 -4.60 -20.71 3.17
C ALA A 250 -6.14 -20.59 3.20
N LEU A 251 -6.79 -20.89 2.09
CA LEU A 251 -8.25 -20.87 1.96
C LEU A 251 -8.93 -22.20 2.35
N MET A 252 -8.16 -23.28 2.54
CA MET A 252 -8.73 -24.53 3.04
C MET A 252 -9.29 -24.34 4.45
N PRO A 253 -10.47 -24.95 4.76
CA PRO A 253 -10.98 -24.95 6.13
C PRO A 253 -9.93 -25.53 7.09
N GLN A 254 -9.56 -24.75 8.09
CA GLN A 254 -8.73 -25.26 9.19
C GLN A 254 -9.65 -25.96 10.20
N PRO A 255 -9.27 -27.13 10.75
CA PRO A 255 -9.97 -27.69 11.89
C PRO A 255 -9.90 -26.64 13.02
N GLU A 256 -11.07 -26.27 13.53
CA GLU A 256 -11.41 -25.25 14.52
C GLU A 256 -10.23 -24.67 15.31
N GLU A 257 -9.62 -23.60 14.85
CA GLU A 257 -8.94 -22.65 15.73
C GLU A 257 -10.04 -21.78 16.37
N THR A 258 -10.16 -21.91 17.70
CA THR A 258 -11.03 -21.15 18.57
C THR A 258 -11.17 -19.70 18.10
N SER A 259 -12.39 -19.31 17.79
CA SER A 259 -12.79 -17.99 17.35
C SER A 259 -12.34 -16.91 18.34
N MET A 260 -11.27 -16.21 18.01
CA MET A 260 -10.99 -14.92 18.61
C MET A 260 -11.93 -13.90 17.98
N PRO A 261 -12.64 -13.09 18.77
CA PRO A 261 -13.52 -12.07 18.22
C PRO A 261 -12.70 -10.92 17.67
N PHE A 262 -12.40 -10.95 16.37
CA PHE A 262 -11.87 -9.79 15.68
C PHE A 262 -13.02 -9.04 15.02
N PRO A 263 -13.25 -7.77 15.36
CA PRO A 263 -14.04 -6.89 14.53
C PRO A 263 -13.19 -6.48 13.32
N VAL A 264 -13.84 -6.43 12.17
CA VAL A 264 -13.31 -5.98 10.86
C VAL A 264 -12.73 -7.09 9.98
N THR A 265 -13.50 -7.43 8.96
CA THR A 265 -13.19 -8.25 7.77
C THR A 265 -12.13 -9.34 7.97
N ASP A 266 -12.59 -10.58 8.00
CA ASP A 266 -11.71 -11.75 8.08
C ASP A 266 -10.59 -11.62 7.03
N PRO A 267 -9.30 -11.72 7.40
CA PRO A 267 -8.19 -11.71 6.45
C PRO A 267 -8.37 -12.74 5.32
N ARG A 268 -9.14 -13.81 5.56
CA ARG A 268 -9.52 -14.81 4.56
C ARG A 268 -10.39 -14.23 3.46
N ASP A 269 -11.36 -13.34 3.78
CA ASP A 269 -12.22 -12.70 2.79
C ASP A 269 -11.38 -11.82 1.86
N SER A 270 -10.44 -11.06 2.42
CA SER A 270 -9.51 -10.22 1.66
C SER A 270 -8.61 -11.05 0.75
N LEU A 271 -8.15 -12.21 1.24
CA LEU A 271 -7.33 -13.13 0.45
C LEU A 271 -8.17 -13.80 -0.63
N ALA A 272 -9.41 -14.21 -0.34
CA ALA A 272 -10.31 -14.81 -1.30
C ALA A 272 -10.65 -13.86 -2.46
N ILE A 273 -10.96 -12.58 -2.14
CA ILE A 273 -11.19 -11.55 -3.16
C ILE A 273 -9.96 -11.35 -4.04
N ALA A 274 -8.77 -11.26 -3.43
CA ALA A 274 -7.53 -11.13 -4.17
C ALA A 274 -7.22 -12.38 -5.00
N ALA A 275 -7.56 -13.59 -4.52
CA ALA A 275 -7.33 -14.84 -5.22
C ALA A 275 -8.19 -15.01 -6.49
N GLU A 276 -9.35 -14.31 -6.58
CA GLU A 276 -10.13 -14.26 -7.82
C GLU A 276 -9.31 -13.76 -9.02
N LEU A 277 -8.31 -12.90 -8.75
CA LEU A 277 -7.40 -12.42 -9.80
C LEU A 277 -6.53 -13.52 -10.40
N LEU A 278 -6.23 -14.58 -9.66
CA LEU A 278 -5.44 -15.71 -10.15
C LEU A 278 -6.24 -16.52 -11.19
N ARG A 279 -7.56 -16.54 -11.08
CA ARG A 279 -8.47 -17.33 -11.91
C ARG A 279 -8.87 -16.62 -13.19
N ARG A 280 -8.72 -15.29 -13.27
CA ARG A 280 -9.09 -14.52 -14.46
C ARG A 280 -8.06 -14.70 -15.57
N PRO A 281 -8.46 -15.23 -16.75
CA PRO A 281 -7.58 -15.20 -17.91
C PRO A 281 -7.28 -13.73 -18.27
N PHE A 282 -6.06 -13.48 -18.69
CA PHE A 282 -5.61 -12.15 -19.08
C PHE A 282 -6.43 -11.70 -20.32
N ALA A 283 -7.29 -10.71 -20.16
CA ALA A 283 -7.75 -9.94 -21.30
C ALA A 283 -6.55 -9.03 -21.69
N SER A 284 -5.83 -9.44 -22.74
CA SER A 284 -4.86 -8.55 -23.39
C SER A 284 -5.64 -7.30 -23.82
N ARG A 285 -5.39 -6.17 -23.18
CA ARG A 285 -5.80 -4.89 -23.75
C ARG A 285 -4.91 -4.67 -24.98
N SER A 286 -5.53 -4.99 -26.15
CA SER A 286 -5.04 -4.58 -27.47
C SER A 286 -5.10 -3.07 -27.61
#